data_44aedd46e36f5d4fd55aa32f31f5335e
#
_entry.id   44aedd46e36f5d4fd55aa32f31f5335e
#
_cell.length_a   1.000
_cell.length_b   1.000
_cell.length_c   1.000
_cell.angle_alpha   90.00
_cell.angle_beta   90.00
_cell.angle_gamma   90.00
#
_symmetry.space_group_name_H-M   'P 1'
#
loop_
_entity.id
_entity.type
_entity.pdbx_description
1 polymer ?
#
loop_
_entity_poly.entity_id
_entity_poly.type
_entity_poly.pdbx_seq_one_letter_code
_entity_poly.pdbx_strand_id
1 'polypeptide(L)'
;MKTVTAFRIQIYSGSRNGSTNAKNKFSKLFPNTLIETSYEQPYFKTKVSAFRTRLEAQKSLRLYKVSFRSAFIYEEKITIDKL
;
A
#
# COMPACT_ATOMS: atom_id res chain seq x y z
N MET A 1 -16.18 -4.90 18.38
CA MET A 1 -15.88 -4.20 17.12
C MET A 1 -15.86 -5.16 15.96
N LYS A 2 -16.48 -4.78 14.87
CA LYS A 2 -16.45 -5.61 13.66
C LYS A 2 -15.17 -5.37 12.87
N THR A 3 -14.59 -6.44 12.37
CA THR A 3 -13.47 -6.35 11.42
C THR A 3 -13.94 -6.82 10.06
N VAL A 4 -13.34 -6.29 9.02
CA VAL A 4 -13.59 -6.70 7.65
C VAL A 4 -12.27 -7.02 6.98
N THR A 5 -12.33 -7.89 5.98
CA THR A 5 -11.16 -8.17 5.15
C THR A 5 -11.03 -7.05 4.13
N ALA A 6 -9.86 -6.44 4.08
CA ALA A 6 -9.55 -5.42 3.09
C ALA A 6 -8.34 -5.88 2.28
N PHE A 7 -8.15 -5.26 1.14
CA PHE A 7 -7.04 -5.58 0.24
C PHE A 7 -6.10 -4.38 0.22
N ARG A 8 -4.84 -4.62 0.53
CA ARG A 8 -3.82 -3.58 0.53
C ARG A 8 -2.77 -3.87 -0.51
N ILE A 9 -2.11 -2.82 -0.97
CA ILE A 9 -1.00 -2.95 -1.91
C ILE A 9 0.25 -2.46 -1.22
N GLN A 10 1.27 -3.32 -1.15
CA GLN A 10 2.58 -2.94 -0.66
C GLN A 10 3.46 -2.63 -1.86
N ILE A 11 4.05 -1.44 -1.89
CA ILE A 11 4.87 -1.01 -3.02
C ILE A 11 6.37 -1.09 -2.73
N TYR A 12 6.75 -1.16 -1.46
CA TYR A 12 8.16 -1.21 -1.09
C TYR A 12 8.35 -1.87 0.27
N SER A 13 9.46 -2.57 0.42
CA SER A 13 9.94 -3.11 1.70
C SER A 13 11.46 -3.05 1.70
N GLY A 14 12.04 -2.49 2.76
CA GLY A 14 13.49 -2.38 2.86
C GLY A 14 13.92 -1.31 3.84
N SER A 15 14.91 -0.49 3.46
CA SER A 15 15.47 0.54 4.32
C SER A 15 14.52 1.72 4.54
N ARG A 16 14.80 2.50 5.60
CA ARG A 16 14.05 3.73 5.86
C ARG A 16 14.14 4.69 4.68
N ASN A 17 15.36 4.92 4.17
CA ASN A 17 15.56 5.84 3.06
C ASN A 17 14.84 5.38 1.80
N GLY A 18 14.90 4.09 1.49
CA GLY A 18 14.19 3.52 0.36
C GLY A 18 12.69 3.67 0.49
N SER A 19 12.17 3.47 1.71
CA SER A 19 10.74 3.63 1.98
C SER A 19 10.30 5.09 1.79
N THR A 20 11.07 6.04 2.29
CA THR A 20 10.81 7.47 2.10
C THR A 20 10.83 7.84 0.62
N ASN A 21 11.82 7.35 -0.11
CA ASN A 21 11.93 7.61 -1.55
C ASN A 21 10.75 7.02 -2.31
N ALA A 22 10.33 5.81 -1.98
CA ALA A 22 9.17 5.17 -2.59
C ALA A 22 7.89 5.96 -2.32
N LYS A 23 7.71 6.42 -1.08
CA LYS A 23 6.56 7.24 -0.71
C LYS A 23 6.54 8.54 -1.50
N ASN A 24 7.67 9.22 -1.59
CA ASN A 24 7.75 10.50 -2.31
C ASN A 24 7.48 10.30 -3.80
N LYS A 25 8.06 9.29 -4.41
CA LYS A 25 7.82 8.96 -5.82
C LYS A 25 6.35 8.65 -6.07
N PHE A 26 5.75 7.83 -5.21
CA PHE A 26 4.35 7.46 -5.34
C PHE A 26 3.44 8.69 -5.23
N SER A 27 3.71 9.57 -4.27
CA SER A 27 2.90 10.78 -4.05
C SER A 27 2.95 11.73 -5.24
N LYS A 28 4.07 11.77 -5.96
CA LYS A 28 4.18 12.57 -7.18
C LYS A 28 3.37 11.99 -8.33
N LEU A 29 3.35 10.66 -8.44
CA LEU A 29 2.65 9.97 -9.53
C LEU A 29 1.15 9.88 -9.27
N PHE A 30 0.77 9.71 -8.00
CA PHE A 30 -0.63 9.51 -7.61
C PHE A 30 -0.98 10.42 -6.43
N PRO A 31 -1.09 11.74 -6.67
CA PRO A 31 -1.23 12.71 -5.58
C PRO A 31 -2.52 12.60 -4.78
N ASN A 32 -3.56 11.96 -5.33
CA ASN A 32 -4.84 11.82 -4.66
C ASN A 32 -4.99 10.48 -3.91
N THR A 33 -3.94 9.69 -3.85
CA THR A 33 -3.97 8.38 -3.20
C THR A 33 -3.19 8.43 -1.90
N LEU A 34 -3.82 7.98 -0.82
CA LEU A 34 -3.17 7.92 0.48
C LEU A 34 -2.15 6.80 0.52
N ILE A 35 -1.02 7.09 1.13
CA ILE A 35 0.07 6.13 1.28
C ILE A 35 0.69 6.31 2.66
N GLU A 36 1.09 5.21 3.27
CA GLU A 36 1.72 5.25 4.59
C GLU A 36 2.98 4.41 4.61
N THR A 37 3.87 4.75 5.53
CA THR A 37 5.08 4.00 5.81
C THR A 37 5.00 3.49 7.24
N SER A 38 5.30 2.20 7.43
CA SER A 38 5.34 1.59 8.76
C SER A 38 6.64 0.81 8.92
N TYR A 39 7.08 0.71 10.18
CA TYR A 39 8.23 -0.12 10.51
C TYR A 39 7.72 -1.48 11.00
N GLU A 40 8.01 -2.51 10.23
CA GLU A 40 7.70 -3.89 10.58
C GLU A 40 9.01 -4.65 10.59
N GLN A 41 9.61 -4.70 11.76
CA GLN A 41 10.95 -5.22 11.97
C GLN A 41 11.21 -6.48 11.14
N PRO A 42 12.32 -6.55 10.38
CA PRO A 42 13.41 -5.57 10.33
C PRO A 42 13.28 -4.55 9.19
N TYR A 43 12.13 -4.45 8.52
CA TYR A 43 11.99 -3.63 7.33
C TYR A 43 11.02 -2.47 7.51
N PHE A 44 11.28 -1.39 6.79
CA PHE A 44 10.29 -0.34 6.56
C PHE A 44 9.46 -0.70 5.34
N LYS A 45 8.15 -0.58 5.45
CA LYS A 45 7.23 -0.95 4.38
C LYS A 45 6.37 0.25 3.98
N THR A 46 6.17 0.43 2.69
CA THR A 46 5.33 1.48 2.14
C THR A 46 4.09 0.84 1.54
N LYS A 47 2.92 1.25 2.02
CA LYS A 47 1.64 0.61 1.68
C LYS A 47 0.63 1.65 1.24
N VAL A 48 -0.16 1.29 0.25
CA VAL A 48 -1.30 2.10 -0.19
C VAL A 48 -2.49 1.84 0.73
N SER A 49 -3.42 2.78 0.81
CA SER A 49 -4.63 2.63 1.61
C SER A 49 -5.46 1.43 1.18
N ALA A 50 -6.34 0.97 2.08
CA ALA A 50 -7.08 -0.25 1.87
C ALA A 50 -8.16 -0.13 0.79
N PHE A 51 -8.35 -1.22 0.06
CA PHE A 51 -9.43 -1.37 -0.90
C PHE A 51 -10.44 -2.37 -0.35
N ARG A 52 -11.71 -2.18 -0.67
CA ARG A 52 -12.78 -3.07 -0.19
C ARG A 52 -12.85 -4.36 -0.98
N THR A 53 -12.54 -4.31 -2.28
CA THR A 53 -12.64 -5.47 -3.14
C THR A 53 -11.29 -5.76 -3.80
N ARG A 54 -11.08 -7.03 -4.12
CA ARG A 54 -9.88 -7.45 -4.85
C ARG A 54 -9.83 -6.83 -6.24
N LEU A 55 -10.98 -6.68 -6.88
CA LEU A 55 -11.03 -6.09 -8.22
C LEU A 55 -10.52 -4.67 -8.25
N GLU A 56 -10.94 -3.85 -7.28
CA GLU A 56 -10.44 -2.48 -7.16
C GLU A 56 -8.94 -2.45 -6.93
N ALA A 57 -8.46 -3.32 -6.02
CA ALA A 57 -7.03 -3.42 -5.73
C ALA A 57 -6.24 -3.86 -6.95
N GLN A 58 -6.75 -4.81 -7.74
CA GLN A 58 -6.07 -5.28 -8.94
C GLN A 58 -5.97 -4.20 -10.01
N LYS A 59 -7.01 -3.40 -10.18
CA LYS A 59 -6.97 -2.28 -11.12
C LYS A 59 -5.89 -1.27 -10.74
N SER A 60 -5.82 -0.92 -9.47
CA SER A 60 -4.80 0.00 -8.97
C SER A 60 -3.41 -0.61 -9.06
N LEU A 61 -3.28 -1.91 -8.77
CA LEU A 61 -2.00 -2.59 -8.85
C LEU A 61 -1.38 -2.52 -10.24
N ARG A 62 -2.20 -2.64 -11.29
CA ARG A 62 -1.71 -2.52 -12.66
C ARG A 62 -1.04 -1.19 -12.91
N LEU A 63 -1.64 -0.11 -12.40
CA LEU A 63 -1.08 1.22 -12.52
C LEU A 63 0.23 1.36 -11.74
N TYR A 64 0.24 0.84 -10.51
CA TYR A 64 1.41 0.97 -9.63
C TYR A 64 2.58 0.13 -10.10
N LYS A 65 2.34 -1.02 -10.69
CA LYS A 65 3.41 -1.91 -11.16
C LYS A 65 4.26 -1.33 -12.28
N VAL A 66 3.76 -0.35 -12.99
CA VAL A 66 4.55 0.33 -14.02
C VAL A 66 5.80 0.96 -13.41
N SER A 67 5.65 1.55 -12.22
CA SER A 67 6.76 2.24 -11.53
C SER A 67 7.29 1.46 -10.33
N PHE A 68 6.50 0.52 -9.78
CA PHE A 68 6.87 -0.26 -8.59
C PHE A 68 6.67 -1.74 -8.90
N ARG A 69 7.66 -2.33 -9.55
CA ARG A 69 7.55 -3.69 -10.08
C ARG A 69 7.34 -4.77 -9.01
N SER A 70 7.81 -4.52 -7.80
CA SER A 70 7.65 -5.46 -6.70
C SER A 70 6.34 -5.25 -5.92
N ALA A 71 5.46 -4.37 -6.38
CA ALA A 71 4.17 -4.16 -5.74
C ALA A 71 3.32 -5.42 -5.78
N PHE A 72 2.60 -5.68 -4.70
CA PHE A 72 1.71 -6.84 -4.64
C PHE A 72 0.53 -6.56 -3.72
N ILE A 73 -0.56 -7.32 -3.90
CA ILE A 73 -1.76 -7.25 -3.08
C ILE A 73 -1.68 -8.29 -1.97
N TYR A 74 -2.12 -7.92 -0.76
CA TYR A 74 -2.32 -8.85 0.32
C TYR A 74 -3.60 -8.51 1.07
N GLU A 75 -4.15 -9.50 1.77
CA GLU A 75 -5.34 -9.31 2.57
C GLU A 75 -4.97 -8.88 3.99
N GLU A 76 -5.77 -7.97 4.55
CA GLU A 76 -5.58 -7.50 5.91
C GLU A 76 -6.95 -7.33 6.56
N LYS A 77 -7.06 -7.76 7.81
CA LYS A 77 -8.28 -7.50 8.58
C LYS A 77 -8.13 -6.16 9.26
N ILE A 78 -9.08 -5.29 9.03
CA ILE A 78 -9.08 -3.95 9.61
C ILE A 78 -10.41 -3.68 10.29
N THR A 79 -10.42 -2.74 11.22
CA THR A 79 -11.65 -2.30 11.84
C THR A 79 -12.44 -1.46 10.85
N ILE A 80 -13.76 -1.55 10.93
CA ILE A 80 -14.65 -0.93 9.93
C ILE A 80 -14.50 0.58 9.85
N ASP A 81 -14.12 1.22 10.94
CA ASP A 81 -13.94 2.66 11.00
C ASP A 81 -12.67 3.16 10.26
N LYS A 82 -11.83 2.25 9.79
CA LYS A 82 -10.64 2.60 9.01
C LYS A 82 -10.84 2.53 7.51
N LEU A 83 -12.01 2.13 7.09
CA LEU A 83 -12.31 2.06 5.66
C LEU A 83 -12.84 3.41 5.12
#